data_53e04090508a5b5bcfc2cab0a9f61a20
#
_entry.id   53e04090508a5b5bcfc2cab0a9f61a20
#
_cell.length_a   1.000
_cell.length_b   1.000
_cell.length_c   1.000
_cell.angle_alpha   90.00
_cell.angle_beta   90.00
_cell.angle_gamma   90.00
#
_symmetry.space_group_name_H-M   'P 1'
#
loop_
_entity.id
_entity.type
_entity.pdbx_description
1 polymer ?
#
loop_
_entity_poly.entity_id
_entity_poly.type
_entity_poly.pdbx_seq_one_letter_code
_entity_poly.pdbx_strand_id
1 'polypeptide(L)'
;MMLEHLEKYTVVLASKSPRRQELLKGMGVHFVCLTKETPEDYPEMPFKKVPEYLSRQKSLAFTDEELPLNYLLITADTVVIAENEILGKPAHREDAMRMLHVLSGKSHHVVTGVTVRTKDKTKTFSAISKVTFAPLDLEEMAYYVDRYKPYDKAGAYGIQEWIGYVGISGLQGSFYNVMGLPTRKLYQTLKSFK
;
A
#
# COMPACT_ATOMS: atom_id res chain seq x y z
N MET A 1 23.55 -9.24 -10.48
CA MET A 1 22.30 -9.13 -9.66
C MET A 1 21.12 -8.85 -10.57
N MET A 2 19.87 -9.26 -10.25
CA MET A 2 18.74 -9.15 -11.22
C MET A 2 18.25 -7.71 -11.51
N LEU A 3 18.66 -6.72 -10.70
CA LEU A 3 18.34 -5.29 -10.85
C LEU A 3 19.60 -4.40 -10.81
N GLU A 4 20.76 -4.89 -11.26
CA GLU A 4 22.04 -4.15 -11.28
C GLU A 4 21.94 -2.79 -11.99
N HIS A 5 21.09 -2.70 -13.01
CA HIS A 5 20.87 -1.43 -13.73
C HIS A 5 20.27 -0.33 -12.84
N LEU A 6 19.78 -0.65 -11.64
CA LEU A 6 19.32 0.36 -10.69
C LEU A 6 20.48 1.02 -9.91
N GLU A 7 21.68 0.47 -9.93
CA GLU A 7 22.86 1.03 -9.23
C GLU A 7 23.24 2.43 -9.73
N LYS A 8 22.84 2.77 -10.96
CA LYS A 8 23.00 4.13 -11.49
C LYS A 8 22.03 5.15 -10.87
N TYR A 9 21.01 4.70 -10.14
CA TYR A 9 20.03 5.56 -9.49
C TYR A 9 20.21 5.58 -7.97
N THR A 10 19.94 6.71 -7.36
CA THR A 10 19.56 6.75 -5.96
C THR A 10 18.07 6.43 -5.85
N VAL A 11 17.75 5.20 -5.46
CA VAL A 11 16.35 4.81 -5.29
C VAL A 11 15.79 5.49 -4.05
N VAL A 12 14.68 6.19 -4.21
CA VAL A 12 13.98 6.91 -3.15
C VAL A 12 12.61 6.27 -2.93
N LEU A 13 12.35 5.78 -1.73
CA LEU A 13 11.02 5.36 -1.31
C LEU A 13 10.35 6.50 -0.53
N ALA A 14 9.33 7.12 -1.14
CA ALA A 14 8.56 8.18 -0.48
C ALA A 14 7.42 7.57 0.35
N SER A 15 7.77 6.95 1.47
CA SER A 15 6.79 6.30 2.35
C SER A 15 7.26 6.20 3.79
N LYS A 16 6.37 6.57 4.73
CA LYS A 16 6.55 6.32 6.18
C LYS A 16 6.21 4.87 6.58
N SER A 17 5.62 4.07 5.68
CA SER A 17 5.15 2.71 5.99
C SER A 17 6.32 1.74 6.20
N PRO A 18 6.49 1.17 7.41
CA PRO A 18 7.53 0.17 7.67
C PRO A 18 7.36 -1.08 6.79
N ARG A 19 6.11 -1.47 6.50
CA ARG A 19 5.79 -2.62 5.64
C ARG A 19 6.33 -2.45 4.22
N ARG A 20 6.15 -1.26 3.62
CA ARG A 20 6.67 -0.97 2.28
C ARG A 20 8.20 -0.96 2.25
N GLN A 21 8.83 -0.44 3.31
CA GLN A 21 10.29 -0.46 3.45
C GLN A 21 10.80 -1.91 3.54
N GLU A 22 10.16 -2.74 4.38
CA GLU A 22 10.49 -4.16 4.53
C GLU A 22 10.37 -4.90 3.18
N LEU A 23 9.26 -4.71 2.46
CA LEU A 23 9.01 -5.35 1.18
C LEU A 23 10.03 -4.93 0.11
N LEU A 24 10.36 -3.64 0.02
CA LEU A 24 11.34 -3.15 -0.94
C LEU A 24 12.75 -3.65 -0.61
N LYS A 25 13.12 -3.68 0.67
CA LYS A 25 14.36 -4.29 1.17
C LYS A 25 14.43 -5.78 0.83
N GLY A 26 13.31 -6.51 1.04
CA GLY A 26 13.19 -7.94 0.71
C GLY A 26 13.33 -8.25 -0.79
N MET A 27 13.08 -7.25 -1.65
CA MET A 27 13.36 -7.35 -3.09
C MET A 27 14.85 -7.17 -3.44
N GLY A 28 15.72 -6.91 -2.47
CA GLY A 28 17.15 -6.65 -2.68
C GLY A 28 17.44 -5.26 -3.27
N VAL A 29 16.51 -4.30 -3.12
CA VAL A 29 16.69 -2.93 -3.59
C VAL A 29 17.24 -2.08 -2.44
N HIS A 30 18.37 -1.41 -2.67
CA HIS A 30 18.90 -0.39 -1.78
C HIS A 30 18.15 0.92 -2.03
N PHE A 31 17.72 1.59 -0.98
CA PHE A 31 16.95 2.83 -1.09
C PHE A 31 17.17 3.76 0.10
N VAL A 32 16.84 5.02 -0.09
CA VAL A 32 16.69 6.01 0.97
C VAL A 32 15.21 6.36 1.13
N CYS A 33 14.79 6.72 2.35
CA CYS A 33 13.44 7.19 2.61
C CYS A 33 13.41 8.71 2.63
N LEU A 34 12.54 9.28 1.81
CA LEU A 34 12.11 10.67 1.93
C LEU A 34 10.60 10.69 2.15
N THR A 35 10.12 11.60 2.97
CA THR A 35 8.68 11.69 3.25
C THR A 35 8.22 13.13 3.07
N LYS A 36 7.09 13.28 2.39
CA LYS A 36 6.39 14.55 2.24
C LYS A 36 4.91 14.33 2.49
N GLU A 37 4.31 15.20 3.28
CA GLU A 37 2.87 15.15 3.47
C GLU A 37 2.17 15.64 2.21
N THR A 38 1.17 14.89 1.78
CA THR A 38 0.37 15.22 0.61
C THR A 38 -1.09 15.02 0.97
N PRO A 39 -1.98 15.89 0.51
CA PRO A 39 -3.42 15.66 0.64
C PRO A 39 -3.79 14.30 0.03
N GLU A 40 -4.70 13.60 0.68
CA GLU A 40 -5.26 12.33 0.16
C GLU A 40 -6.65 12.56 -0.47
N ASP A 41 -6.89 13.78 -0.95
CA ASP A 41 -8.10 14.14 -1.68
C ASP A 41 -8.03 13.65 -3.13
N TYR A 42 -9.17 13.23 -3.65
CA TYR A 42 -9.29 12.79 -5.03
C TYR A 42 -10.64 13.22 -5.62
N PRO A 43 -10.71 13.53 -6.94
CA PRO A 43 -11.96 13.86 -7.60
C PRO A 43 -12.86 12.63 -7.69
N GLU A 44 -14.11 12.84 -8.06
CA GLU A 44 -15.03 11.72 -8.33
C GLU A 44 -14.45 10.80 -9.41
N MET A 45 -14.20 9.55 -9.02
CA MET A 45 -13.62 8.51 -9.88
C MET A 45 -13.94 7.12 -9.38
N PRO A 46 -13.79 6.07 -10.22
CA PRO A 46 -13.92 4.69 -9.76
C PRO A 46 -12.93 4.38 -8.63
N PHE A 47 -13.39 3.81 -7.52
CA PHE A 47 -12.57 3.54 -6.32
C PHE A 47 -11.28 2.77 -6.61
N LYS A 48 -11.32 1.84 -7.58
CA LYS A 48 -10.13 1.08 -8.00
C LYS A 48 -9.04 1.94 -8.66
N LYS A 49 -9.36 3.17 -9.06
CA LYS A 49 -8.41 4.13 -9.66
C LYS A 49 -7.81 5.10 -8.65
N VAL A 50 -8.44 5.25 -7.48
CA VAL A 50 -7.98 6.16 -6.43
C VAL A 50 -6.52 5.93 -6.03
N PRO A 51 -6.04 4.68 -5.77
CA PRO A 51 -4.63 4.49 -5.41
C PRO A 51 -3.63 4.84 -6.51
N GLU A 52 -3.97 4.62 -7.78
CA GLU A 52 -3.12 5.08 -8.89
C GLU A 52 -3.01 6.61 -8.89
N TYR A 53 -4.15 7.29 -8.74
CA TYR A 53 -4.20 8.75 -8.66
C TYR A 53 -3.37 9.27 -7.48
N LEU A 54 -3.63 8.78 -6.27
CA LEU A 54 -2.93 9.24 -5.06
C LEU A 54 -1.44 8.93 -5.10
N SER A 55 -1.02 7.76 -5.60
CA SER A 55 0.40 7.46 -5.75
C SER A 55 1.08 8.44 -6.71
N ARG A 56 0.40 8.84 -7.78
CA ARG A 56 0.90 9.84 -8.72
C ARG A 56 0.98 11.24 -8.09
N GLN A 57 -0.05 11.66 -7.33
CA GLN A 57 -0.03 12.95 -6.61
C GLN A 57 1.14 12.98 -5.61
N LYS A 58 1.35 11.91 -4.84
CA LYS A 58 2.49 11.76 -3.94
C LYS A 58 3.83 11.88 -4.67
N SER A 59 3.93 11.37 -5.89
CA SER A 59 5.14 11.50 -6.72
C SER A 59 5.35 12.94 -7.22
N LEU A 60 4.28 13.61 -7.67
CA LEU A 60 4.32 14.98 -8.17
C LEU A 60 4.58 16.04 -7.08
N ALA A 61 4.33 15.69 -5.82
CA ALA A 61 4.63 16.57 -4.68
C ALA A 61 6.13 16.85 -4.50
N PHE A 62 7.00 15.99 -5.03
CA PHE A 62 8.45 16.21 -5.02
C PHE A 62 8.88 16.91 -6.30
N THR A 63 9.57 18.05 -6.18
CA THR A 63 10.26 18.67 -7.32
C THR A 63 11.58 17.94 -7.59
N ASP A 64 12.16 18.16 -8.77
CA ASP A 64 13.43 17.51 -9.13
C ASP A 64 14.60 18.01 -8.27
N GLU A 65 14.53 19.24 -7.76
CA GLU A 65 15.53 19.86 -6.89
C GLU A 65 15.52 19.27 -5.46
N GLU A 66 14.39 18.73 -5.02
CA GLU A 66 14.25 18.07 -3.72
C GLU A 66 14.77 16.63 -3.72
N LEU A 67 15.05 16.09 -4.89
CA LEU A 67 15.47 14.69 -5.10
C LEU A 67 16.96 14.60 -5.47
N PRO A 68 17.63 13.47 -5.19
CA PRO A 68 18.98 13.23 -5.68
C PRO A 68 19.07 13.39 -7.19
N LEU A 69 20.23 13.81 -7.70
CA LEU A 69 20.45 14.10 -9.13
C LEU A 69 19.99 12.96 -10.06
N ASN A 70 20.32 11.73 -9.69
CA ASN A 70 19.94 10.51 -10.43
C ASN A 70 18.89 9.71 -9.66
N TYR A 71 17.77 10.34 -9.31
CA TYR A 71 16.75 9.67 -8.54
C TYR A 71 15.94 8.64 -9.35
N LEU A 72 15.49 7.60 -8.67
CA LEU A 72 14.36 6.77 -9.03
C LEU A 72 13.39 6.77 -7.86
N LEU A 73 12.34 7.59 -7.96
CA LEU A 73 11.34 7.80 -6.92
C LEU A 73 10.25 6.74 -7.00
N ILE A 74 9.93 6.11 -5.87
CA ILE A 74 8.82 5.16 -5.71
C ILE A 74 7.84 5.74 -4.70
N THR A 75 6.61 5.92 -5.13
CA THR A 75 5.48 6.29 -4.28
C THR A 75 4.38 5.24 -4.37
N ALA A 76 3.61 5.06 -3.32
CA ALA A 76 2.51 4.10 -3.30
C ALA A 76 1.35 4.59 -2.42
N ASP A 77 0.17 4.16 -2.79
CA ASP A 77 -1.04 4.32 -2.00
C ASP A 77 -1.86 3.03 -1.97
N THR A 78 -2.56 2.76 -0.87
CA THR A 78 -3.34 1.53 -0.69
C THR A 78 -4.69 1.87 -0.09
N VAL A 79 -5.75 1.35 -0.71
CA VAL A 79 -7.12 1.44 -0.20
C VAL A 79 -7.75 0.06 -0.05
N VAL A 80 -8.64 -0.06 0.91
CA VAL A 80 -9.56 -1.18 1.07
C VAL A 80 -10.93 -0.75 0.57
N ILE A 81 -11.52 -1.54 -0.31
CA ILE A 81 -12.85 -1.27 -0.91
C ILE A 81 -13.80 -2.37 -0.48
N ALA A 82 -14.81 -2.00 0.30
CA ALA A 82 -15.85 -2.90 0.80
C ALA A 82 -17.22 -2.20 0.68
N GLU A 83 -18.25 -2.94 0.32
CA GLU A 83 -19.65 -2.46 0.29
C GLU A 83 -19.86 -1.09 -0.41
N ASN A 84 -19.14 -0.84 -1.51
CA ASN A 84 -19.15 0.42 -2.25
C ASN A 84 -18.61 1.65 -1.47
N GLU A 85 -17.75 1.43 -0.49
CA GLU A 85 -17.00 2.50 0.18
C GLU A 85 -15.50 2.19 0.21
N ILE A 86 -14.69 3.24 0.34
CA ILE A 86 -13.28 3.13 0.65
C ILE A 86 -13.11 3.19 2.17
N LEU A 87 -12.57 2.11 2.75
CA LEU A 87 -12.15 2.07 4.14
C LEU A 87 -10.71 2.60 4.23
N GLY A 88 -10.55 3.82 4.66
CA GLY A 88 -9.26 4.44 4.94
C GLY A 88 -8.61 3.93 6.23
N LYS A 89 -7.71 4.72 6.79
CA LYS A 89 -7.15 4.46 8.13
C LYS A 89 -8.19 4.84 9.18
N PRO A 90 -8.43 3.99 10.19
CA PRO A 90 -9.38 4.31 11.25
C PRO A 90 -8.87 5.49 12.10
N ALA A 91 -9.77 6.40 12.43
CA ALA A 91 -9.45 7.59 13.22
C ALA A 91 -9.25 7.25 14.73
N HIS A 92 -9.96 6.25 15.23
CA HIS A 92 -9.96 5.82 16.62
C HIS A 92 -10.45 4.37 16.75
N ARG A 93 -10.51 3.86 17.99
CA ARG A 93 -10.86 2.47 18.30
C ARG A 93 -12.22 2.05 17.72
N GLU A 94 -13.24 2.85 17.93
CA GLU A 94 -14.61 2.57 17.49
C GLU A 94 -14.71 2.50 15.97
N ASP A 95 -13.98 3.35 15.28
CA ASP A 95 -13.90 3.33 13.81
C ASP A 95 -13.16 2.07 13.30
N ALA A 96 -12.08 1.66 13.98
CA ALA A 96 -11.42 0.39 13.68
C ALA A 96 -12.35 -0.82 13.87
N MET A 97 -13.11 -0.84 14.97
CA MET A 97 -14.12 -1.88 15.25
C MET A 97 -15.21 -1.90 14.17
N ARG A 98 -15.71 -0.72 13.77
CA ARG A 98 -16.69 -0.58 12.68
C ARG A 98 -16.15 -1.16 11.37
N MET A 99 -14.92 -0.81 11.00
CA MET A 99 -14.29 -1.31 9.78
C MET A 99 -14.17 -2.84 9.79
N LEU A 100 -13.68 -3.43 10.88
CA LEU A 100 -13.61 -4.89 11.02
C LEU A 100 -14.98 -5.56 10.95
N HIS A 101 -16.01 -4.94 11.54
CA HIS A 101 -17.39 -5.43 11.45
C HIS A 101 -17.90 -5.44 10.00
N VAL A 102 -17.61 -4.39 9.22
CA VAL A 102 -17.93 -4.33 7.78
C VAL A 102 -17.26 -5.44 7.01
N LEU A 103 -16.02 -5.80 7.36
CA LEU A 103 -15.22 -6.83 6.67
C LEU A 103 -15.55 -8.25 7.10
N SER A 104 -16.01 -8.47 8.34
CA SER A 104 -16.28 -9.79 8.93
C SER A 104 -17.25 -10.63 8.10
N GLY A 105 -16.86 -11.87 7.79
CA GLY A 105 -17.65 -12.82 7.02
C GLY A 105 -17.83 -12.47 5.54
N LYS A 106 -17.08 -11.48 5.01
CA LYS A 106 -17.26 -10.95 3.65
C LYS A 106 -15.96 -10.90 2.86
N SER A 107 -16.10 -10.69 1.57
CA SER A 107 -14.98 -10.42 0.68
C SER A 107 -14.89 -8.92 0.38
N HIS A 108 -13.66 -8.42 0.28
CA HIS A 108 -13.36 -7.05 -0.11
C HIS A 108 -12.15 -6.99 -1.05
N HIS A 109 -11.91 -5.84 -1.64
CA HIS A 109 -10.75 -5.63 -2.50
C HIS A 109 -9.72 -4.74 -1.80
N VAL A 110 -8.46 -5.12 -1.92
CA VAL A 110 -7.32 -4.27 -1.56
C VAL A 110 -6.63 -3.86 -2.85
N VAL A 111 -6.54 -2.56 -3.07
CA VAL A 111 -5.93 -2.00 -4.27
C VAL A 111 -4.73 -1.15 -3.85
N THR A 112 -3.55 -1.45 -4.40
CA THR A 112 -2.37 -0.62 -4.23
C THR A 112 -1.95 -0.03 -5.57
N GLY A 113 -1.91 1.29 -5.65
CA GLY A 113 -1.32 2.05 -6.74
C GLY A 113 0.15 2.35 -6.45
N VAL A 114 0.99 2.29 -7.47
CA VAL A 114 2.41 2.60 -7.39
C VAL A 114 2.81 3.48 -8.55
N THR A 115 3.57 4.53 -8.27
CA THR A 115 4.23 5.35 -9.29
C THR A 115 5.74 5.24 -9.13
N VAL A 116 6.42 4.95 -10.24
CA VAL A 116 7.88 4.96 -10.35
C VAL A 116 8.27 6.07 -11.29
N ARG A 117 9.11 7.01 -10.84
CA ARG A 117 9.50 8.20 -11.59
C ARG A 117 11.02 8.41 -11.55
N THR A 118 11.58 8.70 -12.72
CA THR A 118 12.89 9.35 -12.89
C THR A 118 12.65 10.71 -13.55
N LYS A 119 13.69 11.48 -13.79
CA LYS A 119 13.60 12.75 -14.53
C LYS A 119 12.92 12.59 -15.91
N ASP A 120 13.21 11.50 -16.61
CA ASP A 120 12.81 11.30 -18.01
C ASP A 120 11.63 10.33 -18.18
N LYS A 121 11.27 9.58 -17.13
CA LYS A 121 10.29 8.50 -17.26
C LYS A 121 9.42 8.35 -16.02
N THR A 122 8.13 8.22 -16.26
CA THR A 122 7.15 7.90 -15.20
C THR A 122 6.31 6.70 -15.61
N LYS A 123 6.14 5.77 -14.70
CA LYS A 123 5.18 4.66 -14.84
C LYS A 123 4.32 4.56 -13.60
N THR A 124 3.00 4.52 -13.81
CA THR A 124 2.01 4.29 -12.76
C THR A 124 1.25 3.00 -13.06
N PHE A 125 0.99 2.21 -12.06
CA PHE A 125 0.22 0.97 -12.17
C PHE A 125 -0.47 0.67 -10.84
N SER A 126 -1.46 -0.23 -10.86
CA SER A 126 -2.06 -0.78 -9.64
C SER A 126 -2.10 -2.31 -9.66
N ALA A 127 -2.28 -2.88 -8.49
CA ALA A 127 -2.58 -4.29 -8.29
C ALA A 127 -3.80 -4.41 -7.39
N ILE A 128 -4.62 -5.43 -7.65
CA ILE A 128 -5.85 -5.72 -6.92
C ILE A 128 -5.72 -7.11 -6.32
N SER A 129 -6.09 -7.25 -5.05
CA SER A 129 -6.25 -8.53 -4.38
C SER A 129 -7.64 -8.57 -3.75
N LYS A 130 -8.30 -9.74 -3.84
CA LYS A 130 -9.56 -10.01 -3.13
C LYS A 130 -9.23 -10.79 -1.87
N VAL A 131 -9.63 -10.26 -0.73
CA VAL A 131 -9.47 -10.88 0.59
C VAL A 131 -10.84 -11.29 1.10
N THR A 132 -10.96 -12.48 1.66
CA THR A 132 -12.19 -12.98 2.29
C THR A 132 -11.94 -13.22 3.76
N PHE A 133 -12.71 -12.57 4.60
CA PHE A 133 -12.71 -12.78 6.05
C PHE A 133 -13.68 -13.90 6.44
N ALA A 134 -13.25 -14.75 7.35
CA ALA A 134 -14.17 -15.56 8.14
C ALA A 134 -15.04 -14.65 9.04
N PRO A 135 -16.21 -15.11 9.53
CA PRO A 135 -16.91 -14.38 10.56
C PRO A 135 -16.00 -14.19 11.79
N LEU A 136 -15.88 -12.93 12.24
CA LEU A 136 -15.15 -12.57 13.46
C LEU A 136 -16.18 -12.22 14.53
N ASP A 137 -15.95 -12.63 15.76
CA ASP A 137 -16.74 -12.17 16.90
C ASP A 137 -16.20 -10.84 17.47
N LEU A 138 -16.98 -10.25 18.40
CA LEU A 138 -16.63 -8.96 18.99
C LEU A 138 -15.35 -9.02 19.85
N GLU A 139 -15.10 -10.17 20.50
CA GLU A 139 -13.93 -10.35 21.36
C GLU A 139 -12.66 -10.45 20.52
N GLU A 140 -12.70 -11.15 19.38
CA GLU A 140 -11.61 -11.26 18.41
C GLU A 140 -11.27 -9.88 17.81
N MET A 141 -12.30 -9.12 17.41
CA MET A 141 -12.10 -7.76 16.89
C MET A 141 -11.49 -6.84 17.94
N ALA A 142 -12.03 -6.85 19.16
CA ALA A 142 -11.55 -6.03 20.27
C ALA A 142 -10.11 -6.41 20.65
N TYR A 143 -9.81 -7.70 20.77
CA TYR A 143 -8.45 -8.19 21.03
C TYR A 143 -7.47 -7.66 19.99
N TYR A 144 -7.82 -7.77 18.71
CA TYR A 144 -6.93 -7.32 17.64
C TYR A 144 -6.72 -5.80 17.68
N VAL A 145 -7.79 -5.01 17.77
CA VAL A 145 -7.69 -3.55 17.79
C VAL A 145 -6.89 -3.06 18.99
N ASP A 146 -7.16 -3.60 20.17
CA ASP A 146 -6.52 -3.17 21.41
C ASP A 146 -5.03 -3.57 21.48
N ARG A 147 -4.69 -4.73 20.93
CA ARG A 147 -3.32 -5.26 20.94
C ARG A 147 -2.45 -4.69 19.83
N TYR A 148 -2.98 -4.58 18.61
CA TYR A 148 -2.22 -4.25 17.41
C TYR A 148 -2.36 -2.79 16.97
N LYS A 149 -3.36 -2.07 17.50
CA LYS A 149 -3.58 -0.64 17.25
C LYS A 149 -3.47 -0.28 15.76
N PRO A 150 -4.35 -0.83 14.90
CA PRO A 150 -4.19 -0.79 13.44
C PRO A 150 -4.53 0.57 12.80
N TYR A 151 -4.23 1.68 13.48
CA TYR A 151 -4.59 3.04 13.06
C TYR A 151 -3.77 3.56 11.87
N ASP A 152 -2.70 2.88 11.52
CA ASP A 152 -1.86 3.17 10.34
C ASP A 152 -2.25 2.39 9.08
N LYS A 153 -3.33 1.58 9.15
CA LYS A 153 -3.70 0.61 8.13
C LYS A 153 -5.09 0.89 7.53
N ALA A 154 -5.18 0.93 6.19
CA ALA A 154 -6.46 0.97 5.51
C ALA A 154 -7.30 -0.27 5.86
N GLY A 155 -8.59 -0.07 6.15
CA GLY A 155 -9.50 -1.13 6.57
C GLY A 155 -9.23 -1.68 7.98
N ALA A 156 -8.39 -1.00 8.77
CA ALA A 156 -8.08 -1.36 10.15
C ALA A 156 -7.47 -2.75 10.34
N TYR A 157 -6.72 -3.32 9.38
CA TYR A 157 -6.06 -4.61 9.56
C TYR A 157 -4.73 -4.74 8.80
N GLY A 158 -3.86 -5.60 9.31
CA GLY A 158 -2.64 -6.05 8.65
C GLY A 158 -2.68 -7.55 8.39
N ILE A 159 -2.62 -7.96 7.10
CA ILE A 159 -2.69 -9.38 6.72
C ILE A 159 -1.55 -10.23 7.33
N GLN A 160 -0.41 -9.62 7.64
CA GLN A 160 0.75 -10.27 8.25
C GLN A 160 0.66 -10.36 9.78
N GLU A 161 -0.38 -9.81 10.40
CA GLU A 161 -0.60 -9.79 11.83
C GLU A 161 -1.54 -10.92 12.26
N TRP A 162 -1.81 -11.05 13.55
CA TRP A 162 -2.64 -12.11 14.13
C TRP A 162 -3.96 -12.31 13.38
N ILE A 163 -4.65 -11.21 13.03
CA ILE A 163 -5.93 -11.26 12.32
C ILE A 163 -5.81 -11.92 10.93
N GLY A 164 -4.64 -11.84 10.30
CA GLY A 164 -4.36 -12.53 9.05
C GLY A 164 -4.28 -14.05 9.20
N TYR A 165 -3.78 -14.53 10.35
CA TYR A 165 -3.68 -15.98 10.64
C TYR A 165 -5.04 -16.60 10.96
N VAL A 166 -5.89 -15.90 11.68
CA VAL A 166 -7.12 -16.49 12.24
C VAL A 166 -8.38 -16.02 11.52
N GLY A 167 -8.39 -14.80 10.98
CA GLY A 167 -9.56 -14.15 10.42
C GLY A 167 -9.66 -14.20 8.90
N ILE A 168 -8.62 -14.55 8.17
CA ILE A 168 -8.66 -14.58 6.69
C ILE A 168 -8.84 -16.01 6.20
N SER A 169 -9.97 -16.27 5.54
CA SER A 169 -10.32 -17.58 4.96
C SER A 169 -9.95 -17.70 3.49
N GLY A 170 -9.64 -16.60 2.80
CA GLY A 170 -9.27 -16.65 1.39
C GLY A 170 -8.54 -15.40 0.89
N LEU A 171 -7.63 -15.63 -0.06
CA LEU A 171 -6.89 -14.60 -0.76
C LEU A 171 -6.77 -14.95 -2.24
N GLN A 172 -7.22 -14.04 -3.11
CA GLN A 172 -6.99 -14.11 -4.55
C GLN A 172 -6.14 -12.90 -4.95
N GLY A 173 -4.95 -13.13 -5.48
CA GLY A 173 -3.99 -12.08 -5.83
C GLY A 173 -2.72 -12.15 -5.00
N SER A 174 -2.07 -11.02 -4.79
CA SER A 174 -0.79 -10.94 -4.09
C SER A 174 -0.96 -10.60 -2.62
N PHE A 175 -0.40 -11.42 -1.75
CA PHE A 175 -0.25 -11.14 -0.31
C PHE A 175 0.48 -9.81 -0.06
N TYR A 176 1.57 -9.58 -0.80
CA TYR A 176 2.38 -8.36 -0.67
C TYR A 176 1.65 -7.10 -1.15
N ASN A 177 0.73 -7.25 -2.13
CA ASN A 177 -0.18 -6.16 -2.49
C ASN A 177 -1.06 -5.76 -1.30
N VAL A 178 -1.59 -6.72 -0.57
CA VAL A 178 -2.41 -6.45 0.64
C VAL A 178 -1.58 -5.80 1.75
N MET A 179 -0.30 -6.16 1.89
CA MET A 179 0.64 -5.49 2.80
C MET A 179 0.95 -4.04 2.40
N GLY A 180 0.66 -3.64 1.15
CA GLY A 180 0.79 -2.27 0.66
C GLY A 180 1.85 -2.01 -0.41
N LEU A 181 2.48 -3.06 -0.98
CA LEU A 181 3.40 -2.93 -2.12
C LEU A 181 3.34 -4.19 -3.00
N PRO A 182 2.84 -4.11 -4.24
CA PRO A 182 2.74 -5.24 -5.16
C PRO A 182 4.11 -5.58 -5.76
N THR A 183 4.95 -6.27 -4.99
CA THR A 183 6.37 -6.51 -5.24
C THR A 183 6.65 -7.13 -6.61
N ARG A 184 5.86 -8.14 -7.04
CA ARG A 184 6.03 -8.76 -8.35
C ARG A 184 5.86 -7.77 -9.50
N LYS A 185 4.82 -6.94 -9.44
CA LYS A 185 4.52 -5.95 -10.47
C LYS A 185 5.51 -4.79 -10.43
N LEU A 186 5.94 -4.37 -9.24
CA LEU A 186 7.00 -3.40 -9.05
C LEU A 186 8.32 -3.91 -9.65
N TYR A 187 8.71 -5.14 -9.36
CA TYR A 187 9.91 -5.76 -9.94
C TYR A 187 9.90 -5.73 -11.48
N GLN A 188 8.77 -6.12 -12.10
CA GLN A 188 8.62 -6.07 -13.54
C GLN A 188 8.73 -4.63 -14.09
N THR A 189 8.16 -3.67 -13.36
CA THR A 189 8.24 -2.25 -13.73
C THR A 189 9.66 -1.73 -13.63
N LEU A 190 10.38 -2.01 -12.53
CA LEU A 190 11.77 -1.60 -12.31
C LEU A 190 12.71 -2.12 -13.42
N LYS A 191 12.50 -3.33 -13.92
CA LYS A 191 13.26 -3.88 -15.07
C LYS A 191 13.18 -3.02 -16.33
N SER A 192 12.19 -2.17 -16.46
CA SER A 192 12.02 -1.28 -17.62
C SER A 192 12.71 0.07 -17.48
N PHE A 193 13.35 0.36 -16.34
CA PHE A 193 14.12 1.59 -16.09
C PHE A 193 15.62 1.35 -16.35
N LYS A 194 15.91 0.81 -17.52
CA LYS A 194 17.27 0.56 -18.00
C LYS A 194 17.96 1.83 -18.44
#